data_b41e32ab34b4621b782b8ee8cc2ae57e
#
_entry.id   b41e32ab34b4621b782b8ee8cc2ae57e
#
_cell.length_a   1.000
_cell.length_b   1.000
_cell.length_c   1.000
_cell.angle_alpha   90.00
_cell.angle_beta   90.00
_cell.angle_gamma   90.00
#
_symmetry.space_group_name_H-M   'P 1'
#
loop_
_entity.id
_entity.type
_entity.pdbx_description
1 polymer ?
#
loop_
_entity_poly.entity_id
_entity_poly.type
_entity_poly.pdbx_seq_one_letter_code
_entity_poly.pdbx_strand_id
1 'polypeptide(L)'
;WYRVGFSLEDLMDEVAELLQTLGVDVPLTRGTYSELFEVKLGFDPHTTSLADLQSVVAREAPDVELTGLMGVSARADRNLCLDLLFSRCIEPGLTGFVYNYPATQAALAEMDADAEARQVARRFEVYLSGYELANGYDELRDADELRRRIEEDEAERSAMGRPPIAPDESLLAAMAEGLPVCAGVAMGVERLLMALTGAAKIGEVMAFSADRA
;
A
#
# COMPACT_ATOMS: atom_id res chain seq x y z
N TRP A 1 11.88 -7.78 -6.41
CA TRP A 1 12.60 -7.66 -7.67
C TRP A 1 12.16 -6.44 -8.46
N TYR A 2 12.96 -6.06 -9.43
CA TYR A 2 12.71 -4.91 -10.31
C TYR A 2 12.74 -5.34 -11.77
N ARG A 3 11.98 -4.64 -12.61
CA ARG A 3 11.95 -4.81 -14.06
C ARG A 3 12.17 -3.48 -14.76
N VAL A 4 13.33 -3.32 -15.38
CA VAL A 4 13.65 -2.13 -16.18
C VAL A 4 12.76 -2.12 -17.43
N GLY A 5 12.12 -0.98 -17.70
CA GLY A 5 11.24 -0.78 -18.85
C GLY A 5 9.83 -1.37 -18.72
N PHE A 6 9.48 -2.01 -17.59
CA PHE A 6 8.10 -2.42 -17.32
C PHE A 6 7.27 -1.25 -16.81
N SER A 7 6.00 -1.27 -17.17
CA SER A 7 4.95 -0.51 -16.52
C SER A 7 4.43 -1.23 -15.27
N LEU A 8 3.62 -0.54 -14.47
CA LEU A 8 2.92 -1.13 -13.34
C LEU A 8 2.05 -2.32 -13.77
N GLU A 9 1.38 -2.18 -14.91
CA GLU A 9 0.49 -3.19 -15.50
C GLU A 9 1.28 -4.44 -15.93
N ASP A 10 2.44 -4.27 -16.58
CA ASP A 10 3.33 -5.39 -16.95
C ASP A 10 3.80 -6.16 -15.72
N LEU A 11 4.13 -5.43 -14.63
CA LEU A 11 4.56 -6.06 -13.39
C LEU A 11 3.41 -6.79 -12.68
N MET A 12 2.20 -6.24 -12.70
CA MET A 12 1.00 -6.92 -12.19
C MET A 12 0.71 -8.21 -12.98
N ASP A 13 0.93 -8.20 -14.30
CA ASP A 13 0.78 -9.39 -15.14
C ASP A 13 1.82 -10.46 -14.75
N GLU A 14 3.09 -10.08 -14.58
CA GLU A 14 4.15 -10.99 -14.14
C GLU A 14 3.86 -11.60 -12.75
N VAL A 15 3.37 -10.79 -11.81
CA VAL A 15 3.00 -11.29 -10.48
C VAL A 15 1.81 -12.26 -10.56
N ALA A 16 0.82 -11.97 -11.41
CA ALA A 16 -0.31 -12.88 -11.61
C ALA A 16 0.15 -14.22 -12.20
N GLU A 17 1.04 -14.19 -13.20
CA GLU A 17 1.62 -15.41 -13.80
C GLU A 17 2.46 -16.21 -12.79
N LEU A 18 3.24 -15.54 -11.95
CA LEU A 18 3.98 -16.16 -10.86
C LEU A 18 3.05 -16.89 -9.88
N LEU A 19 2.00 -16.23 -9.42
CA LEU A 19 1.03 -16.81 -8.49
C LEU A 19 0.31 -18.02 -9.10
N GLN A 20 -0.09 -17.93 -10.37
CA GLN A 20 -0.67 -19.05 -11.11
C GLN A 20 0.30 -20.24 -11.26
N THR A 21 1.57 -19.96 -11.57
CA THR A 21 2.63 -20.98 -11.68
C THR A 21 2.85 -21.71 -10.35
N LEU A 22 2.66 -21.00 -9.24
CA LEU A 22 2.78 -21.55 -7.89
C LEU A 22 1.52 -22.28 -7.40
N GLY A 23 0.47 -22.37 -8.22
CA GLY A 23 -0.75 -23.11 -7.93
C GLY A 23 -1.86 -22.29 -7.28
N VAL A 24 -1.83 -20.96 -7.42
CA VAL A 24 -2.97 -20.11 -7.03
C VAL A 24 -4.01 -20.16 -8.14
N ASP A 25 -4.96 -21.08 -8.02
CA ASP A 25 -6.00 -21.38 -9.02
C ASP A 25 -7.30 -20.58 -8.79
N VAL A 26 -7.20 -19.37 -8.24
CA VAL A 26 -8.35 -18.50 -8.06
C VAL A 26 -8.26 -17.27 -8.97
N PRO A 27 -9.38 -16.79 -9.52
CA PRO A 27 -9.37 -15.57 -10.31
C PRO A 27 -8.88 -14.37 -9.48
N LEU A 28 -7.81 -13.74 -9.92
CA LEU A 28 -7.31 -12.51 -9.33
C LEU A 28 -8.03 -11.32 -9.97
N THR A 29 -8.91 -10.68 -9.23
CA THR A 29 -9.60 -9.47 -9.69
C THR A 29 -8.62 -8.29 -9.78
N ARG A 30 -8.95 -7.27 -10.57
CA ARG A 30 -8.24 -6.00 -10.61
C ARG A 30 -9.23 -4.87 -10.38
N GLY A 31 -9.00 -4.07 -9.37
CA GLY A 31 -9.81 -2.91 -9.05
C GLY A 31 -8.95 -1.75 -8.59
N THR A 32 -9.31 -0.54 -8.98
CA THR A 32 -8.70 0.65 -8.42
C THR A 32 -9.11 0.82 -6.96
N TYR A 33 -8.30 1.51 -6.18
CA TYR A 33 -8.63 1.85 -4.80
C TYR A 33 -9.99 2.57 -4.71
N SER A 34 -10.27 3.48 -5.64
CA SER A 34 -11.54 4.20 -5.73
C SER A 34 -12.73 3.27 -5.99
N GLU A 35 -12.64 2.40 -7.00
CA GLU A 35 -13.71 1.45 -7.34
C GLU A 35 -14.10 0.56 -6.15
N LEU A 36 -13.10 0.10 -5.39
CA LEU A 36 -13.37 -0.74 -4.21
C LEU A 36 -14.10 0.02 -3.10
N PHE A 37 -13.72 1.27 -2.85
CA PHE A 37 -14.42 2.12 -1.89
C PHE A 37 -15.84 2.47 -2.34
N GLU A 38 -16.02 2.80 -3.61
CA GLU A 38 -17.34 3.09 -4.17
C GLU A 38 -18.28 1.88 -4.08
N VAL A 39 -17.78 0.70 -4.43
CA VAL A 39 -18.58 -0.54 -4.38
C VAL A 39 -18.93 -0.95 -2.95
N LYS A 40 -17.98 -0.82 -2.02
CA LYS A 40 -18.16 -1.30 -0.64
C LYS A 40 -18.78 -0.29 0.30
N LEU A 41 -18.47 0.99 0.13
CA LEU A 41 -18.79 2.05 1.09
C LEU A 41 -19.60 3.19 0.46
N GLY A 42 -19.72 3.25 -0.88
CA GLY A 42 -20.57 4.19 -1.59
C GLY A 42 -19.99 5.59 -1.74
N PHE A 43 -18.67 5.76 -1.66
CA PHE A 43 -18.02 7.06 -1.83
C PHE A 43 -16.64 6.95 -2.50
N ASP A 44 -16.19 8.05 -3.11
CA ASP A 44 -14.84 8.17 -3.68
C ASP A 44 -13.84 8.60 -2.60
N PRO A 45 -12.84 7.75 -2.29
CA PRO A 45 -11.84 8.03 -1.25
C PRO A 45 -10.91 9.20 -1.60
N HIS A 46 -10.81 9.60 -2.87
CA HIS A 46 -9.95 10.72 -3.28
C HIS A 46 -10.58 12.09 -2.94
N THR A 47 -11.90 12.19 -3.02
CA THR A 47 -12.63 13.46 -2.93
C THR A 47 -13.43 13.64 -1.64
N THR A 48 -13.76 12.56 -0.94
CA THR A 48 -14.55 12.60 0.31
C THR A 48 -13.82 13.41 1.39
N SER A 49 -14.55 14.28 2.09
CA SER A 49 -13.98 15.14 3.12
C SER A 49 -13.49 14.31 4.33
N LEU A 50 -12.54 14.88 5.11
CA LEU A 50 -12.07 14.23 6.33
C LEU A 50 -13.21 14.02 7.36
N ALA A 51 -14.13 14.99 7.47
CA ALA A 51 -15.27 14.88 8.38
C ALA A 51 -16.24 13.75 7.99
N ASP A 52 -16.45 13.56 6.69
CA ASP A 52 -17.26 12.45 6.19
C ASP A 52 -16.55 11.11 6.40
N LEU A 53 -15.23 11.04 6.15
CA LEU A 53 -14.43 9.83 6.45
C LEU A 53 -14.52 9.45 7.93
N GLN A 54 -14.37 10.41 8.86
CA GLN A 54 -14.52 10.18 10.29
C GLN A 54 -15.92 9.64 10.64
N SER A 55 -16.96 10.18 10.00
CA SER A 55 -18.33 9.73 10.19
C SER A 55 -18.54 8.28 9.73
N VAL A 56 -17.90 7.92 8.61
CA VAL A 56 -17.92 6.54 8.10
C VAL A 56 -17.13 5.61 9.03
N VAL A 57 -15.95 6.01 9.51
CA VAL A 57 -15.17 5.24 10.50
C VAL A 57 -15.98 4.99 11.76
N ALA A 58 -16.67 6.00 12.30
CA ALA A 58 -17.50 5.84 13.49
C ALA A 58 -18.65 4.82 13.30
N ARG A 59 -19.14 4.66 12.07
CA ARG A 59 -20.17 3.67 11.70
C ARG A 59 -19.60 2.28 11.48
N GLU A 60 -18.51 2.17 10.73
CA GLU A 60 -17.97 0.88 10.26
C GLU A 60 -16.95 0.26 11.25
N ALA A 61 -16.33 1.08 12.09
CA ALA A 61 -15.35 0.66 13.11
C ALA A 61 -15.68 1.31 14.48
N PRO A 62 -16.87 1.06 15.04
CA PRO A 62 -17.31 1.72 16.29
C PRO A 62 -16.48 1.34 17.51
N ASP A 63 -15.67 0.30 17.42
CA ASP A 63 -14.71 -0.15 18.43
C ASP A 63 -13.40 0.66 18.42
N VAL A 64 -13.19 1.53 17.41
CA VAL A 64 -11.99 2.35 17.27
C VAL A 64 -12.29 3.76 17.74
N GLU A 65 -11.61 4.18 18.79
CA GLU A 65 -11.66 5.58 19.25
C GLU A 65 -10.60 6.40 18.52
N LEU A 66 -11.02 7.29 17.63
CA LEU A 66 -10.12 8.20 16.90
C LEU A 66 -9.48 9.28 17.77
N THR A 67 -10.07 9.57 18.94
CA THR A 67 -9.56 10.56 19.89
C THR A 67 -8.15 10.16 20.36
N GLY A 68 -7.18 11.07 20.16
CA GLY A 68 -5.77 10.80 20.49
C GLY A 68 -4.96 10.07 19.41
N LEU A 69 -5.61 9.58 18.36
CA LEU A 69 -4.94 9.04 17.17
C LEU A 69 -4.81 10.07 16.04
N MET A 70 -5.64 11.10 16.08
CA MET A 70 -5.73 12.18 15.10
C MET A 70 -5.13 13.49 15.62
N GLY A 71 -4.98 14.47 14.72
CA GLY A 71 -4.48 15.81 15.05
C GLY A 71 -2.99 15.98 14.75
N VAL A 72 -2.39 15.05 14.01
CA VAL A 72 -0.98 15.12 13.57
C VAL A 72 -0.85 16.03 12.37
N SER A 73 -1.53 15.69 11.29
CA SER A 73 -1.67 16.49 10.06
C SER A 73 -2.95 16.10 9.34
N ALA A 74 -3.45 16.94 8.43
CA ALA A 74 -4.61 16.58 7.61
C ALA A 74 -4.35 15.35 6.73
N ARG A 75 -3.10 15.15 6.26
CA ARG A 75 -2.67 13.98 5.51
C ARG A 75 -2.71 12.72 6.37
N ALA A 76 -2.06 12.75 7.54
CA ALA A 76 -2.00 11.62 8.46
C ALA A 76 -3.40 11.20 8.94
N ASP A 77 -4.22 12.18 9.31
CA ASP A 77 -5.59 11.93 9.79
C ASP A 77 -6.46 11.31 8.69
N ARG A 78 -6.32 11.79 7.45
CA ARG A 78 -7.01 11.22 6.29
C ARG A 78 -6.56 9.78 6.03
N ASN A 79 -5.26 9.54 5.98
CA ASN A 79 -4.70 8.20 5.75
C ASN A 79 -5.14 7.23 6.84
N LEU A 80 -5.13 7.63 8.10
CA LEU A 80 -5.64 6.81 9.21
C LEU A 80 -7.09 6.36 8.98
N CYS A 81 -7.98 7.28 8.57
CA CYS A 81 -9.37 6.93 8.28
C CYS A 81 -9.48 5.96 7.10
N LEU A 82 -8.73 6.20 6.02
CA LEU A 82 -8.74 5.34 4.83
C LEU A 82 -8.19 3.94 5.13
N ASP A 83 -7.10 3.84 5.88
CA ASP A 83 -6.49 2.57 6.28
C ASP A 83 -7.42 1.75 7.17
N LEU A 84 -8.09 2.39 8.13
CA LEU A 84 -9.08 1.75 8.99
C LEU A 84 -10.28 1.22 8.17
N LEU A 85 -10.80 2.02 7.25
CA LEU A 85 -11.91 1.61 6.40
C LEU A 85 -11.51 0.52 5.42
N PHE A 86 -10.31 0.60 4.84
CA PHE A 86 -9.78 -0.43 3.97
C PHE A 86 -9.66 -1.77 4.72
N SER A 87 -8.98 -1.77 5.86
CA SER A 87 -8.74 -2.99 6.63
C SER A 87 -10.01 -3.61 7.20
N ARG A 88 -11.03 -2.82 7.51
CA ARG A 88 -12.29 -3.32 8.09
C ARG A 88 -13.30 -3.77 7.03
N CYS A 89 -13.40 -3.04 5.90
CA CYS A 89 -14.51 -3.20 4.97
C CYS A 89 -14.10 -3.81 3.63
N ILE A 90 -12.86 -3.63 3.21
CA ILE A 90 -12.40 -4.00 1.86
C ILE A 90 -11.48 -5.22 1.90
N GLU A 91 -10.45 -5.18 2.71
CA GLU A 91 -9.45 -6.25 2.84
C GLU A 91 -10.03 -7.64 3.17
N PRO A 92 -11.03 -7.79 4.08
CA PRO A 92 -11.56 -9.11 4.42
C PRO A 92 -12.10 -9.88 3.22
N GLY A 93 -11.43 -10.98 2.88
CA GLY A 93 -11.79 -11.84 1.75
C GLY A 93 -11.35 -11.32 0.37
N LEU A 94 -10.68 -10.18 0.30
CA LEU A 94 -10.15 -9.62 -0.95
C LEU A 94 -9.19 -10.62 -1.60
N THR A 95 -9.37 -10.85 -2.91
CA THR A 95 -8.49 -11.69 -3.72
C THR A 95 -8.28 -11.01 -5.07
N GLY A 96 -7.05 -10.53 -5.30
CA GLY A 96 -6.68 -9.79 -6.51
C GLY A 96 -5.81 -8.58 -6.23
N PHE A 97 -5.75 -7.71 -7.23
CA PHE A 97 -4.95 -6.49 -7.22
C PHE A 97 -5.79 -5.28 -6.85
N VAL A 98 -5.23 -4.44 -5.99
CA VAL A 98 -5.70 -3.07 -5.73
C VAL A 98 -4.63 -2.13 -6.24
N TYR A 99 -4.99 -1.15 -7.05
CA TYR A 99 -4.03 -0.21 -7.64
C TYR A 99 -4.57 1.22 -7.70
N ASN A 100 -3.74 2.18 -8.12
CA ASN A 100 -4.08 3.60 -8.13
C ASN A 100 -4.50 4.12 -6.75
N TYR A 101 -3.58 3.98 -5.80
CA TYR A 101 -3.76 4.46 -4.44
C TYR A 101 -3.85 5.98 -4.36
N PRO A 102 -4.46 6.54 -3.30
CA PRO A 102 -4.45 8.00 -3.08
C PRO A 102 -3.03 8.57 -3.07
N ALA A 103 -2.87 9.79 -3.60
CA ALA A 103 -1.58 10.49 -3.64
C ALA A 103 -0.90 10.59 -2.27
N THR A 104 -1.69 10.69 -1.20
CA THR A 104 -1.20 10.74 0.19
C THR A 104 -0.61 9.41 0.68
N GLN A 105 -0.82 8.31 -0.06
CA GLN A 105 -0.32 6.96 0.22
C GLN A 105 0.69 6.49 -0.84
N ALA A 106 1.32 7.43 -1.53
CA ALA A 106 2.23 7.13 -2.65
C ALA A 106 3.48 6.35 -2.24
N ALA A 107 3.94 6.47 -1.00
CA ALA A 107 5.20 5.86 -0.55
C ALA A 107 6.36 6.15 -1.53
N LEU A 108 6.90 5.12 -2.20
CA LEU A 108 7.97 5.21 -3.19
C LEU A 108 7.48 5.13 -4.64
N ALA A 109 6.18 5.29 -4.87
CA ALA A 109 5.60 5.24 -6.21
C ALA A 109 5.72 6.58 -6.95
N GLU A 110 5.88 6.51 -8.27
CA GLU A 110 5.59 7.63 -9.17
C GLU A 110 4.13 8.05 -9.05
N MET A 111 3.84 9.29 -9.44
CA MET A 111 2.49 9.83 -9.48
C MET A 111 2.02 9.93 -10.92
N ASP A 112 0.72 9.69 -11.14
CA ASP A 112 0.09 9.88 -12.44
C ASP A 112 -1.33 10.44 -12.27
N ALA A 113 -1.96 10.81 -13.36
CA ALA A 113 -3.38 11.15 -13.41
C ALA A 113 -4.18 9.94 -13.88
N ASP A 114 -5.24 9.58 -13.16
CA ASP A 114 -6.17 8.57 -13.61
C ASP A 114 -7.15 9.08 -14.68
N ALA A 115 -8.11 8.27 -15.09
CA ALA A 115 -9.07 8.61 -16.13
C ALA A 115 -9.97 9.83 -15.77
N GLU A 116 -10.16 10.10 -14.49
CA GLU A 116 -10.88 11.26 -13.94
C GLU A 116 -9.97 12.45 -13.63
N ALA A 117 -8.72 12.42 -14.10
CA ALA A 117 -7.69 13.43 -13.86
C ALA A 117 -7.34 13.65 -12.36
N ARG A 118 -7.58 12.65 -11.50
CA ARG A 118 -7.15 12.67 -10.10
C ARG A 118 -5.69 12.23 -10.01
N GLN A 119 -4.94 12.85 -9.11
CA GLN A 119 -3.57 12.41 -8.82
C GLN A 119 -3.61 11.11 -8.02
N VAL A 120 -3.05 10.05 -8.58
CA VAL A 120 -2.97 8.72 -7.98
C VAL A 120 -1.53 8.25 -7.91
N ALA A 121 -1.23 7.44 -6.90
CA ALA A 121 0.04 6.76 -6.81
C ALA A 121 0.05 5.54 -7.74
N ARG A 122 1.09 5.42 -8.55
CA ARG A 122 1.36 4.27 -9.41
C ARG A 122 1.86 3.10 -8.55
N ARG A 123 0.96 2.57 -7.71
CA ARG A 123 1.16 1.53 -6.71
C ARG A 123 0.11 0.46 -6.85
N PHE A 124 0.49 -0.79 -6.63
CA PHE A 124 -0.46 -1.88 -6.44
C PHE A 124 -0.13 -2.71 -5.21
N GLU A 125 -1.14 -3.34 -4.65
CA GLU A 125 -1.01 -4.42 -3.69
C GLU A 125 -1.77 -5.65 -4.19
N VAL A 126 -1.28 -6.84 -3.80
CA VAL A 126 -1.91 -8.12 -4.14
C VAL A 126 -2.42 -8.77 -2.88
N TYR A 127 -3.68 -9.14 -2.90
CA TYR A 127 -4.36 -9.83 -1.81
C TYR A 127 -4.74 -11.25 -2.21
N LEU A 128 -4.67 -12.18 -1.28
CA LEU A 128 -5.23 -13.52 -1.39
C LEU A 128 -5.98 -13.86 -0.11
N SER A 129 -7.31 -14.00 -0.23
CA SER A 129 -8.20 -14.27 0.91
C SER A 129 -8.05 -13.28 2.07
N GLY A 130 -7.82 -12.00 1.77
CA GLY A 130 -7.62 -10.93 2.74
C GLY A 130 -6.19 -10.79 3.28
N TYR A 131 -5.25 -11.59 2.81
CA TYR A 131 -3.84 -11.42 3.16
C TYR A 131 -3.11 -10.65 2.05
N GLU A 132 -2.52 -9.51 2.37
CA GLU A 132 -1.60 -8.81 1.49
C GLU A 132 -0.35 -9.67 1.26
N LEU A 133 -0.12 -10.07 0.01
CA LEU A 133 1.02 -10.88 -0.40
C LEU A 133 2.18 -10.05 -0.94
N ALA A 134 1.87 -8.99 -1.68
CA ALA A 134 2.88 -8.20 -2.37
C ALA A 134 2.45 -6.74 -2.50
N ASN A 135 3.44 -5.84 -2.59
CA ASN A 135 3.29 -4.42 -2.79
C ASN A 135 4.29 -3.97 -3.86
N GLY A 136 3.83 -3.30 -4.90
CA GLY A 136 4.66 -2.91 -6.04
C GLY A 136 4.38 -1.49 -6.52
N TYR A 137 5.36 -0.94 -7.23
CA TYR A 137 5.37 0.46 -7.68
C TYR A 137 5.89 0.59 -9.11
N ASP A 138 5.40 1.59 -9.87
CA ASP A 138 6.28 2.31 -10.77
C ASP A 138 7.21 3.13 -9.87
N GLU A 139 8.50 2.85 -9.93
CA GLU A 139 9.47 3.36 -8.95
C GLU A 139 9.68 4.87 -9.10
N LEU A 140 9.55 5.59 -7.98
CA LEU A 140 9.91 7.01 -7.90
C LEU A 140 11.39 7.19 -8.25
N ARG A 141 11.68 8.09 -9.21
CA ARG A 141 13.04 8.35 -9.72
C ARG A 141 13.56 9.73 -9.36
N ASP A 142 12.71 10.60 -8.86
CA ASP A 142 13.03 11.96 -8.46
C ASP A 142 13.53 12.00 -7.01
N ALA A 143 14.84 12.25 -6.84
CA ALA A 143 15.47 12.31 -5.52
C ALA A 143 14.97 13.50 -4.67
N ASP A 144 14.62 14.63 -5.30
CA ASP A 144 14.11 15.80 -4.60
C ASP A 144 12.68 15.53 -4.08
N GLU A 145 11.86 14.87 -4.88
CA GLU A 145 10.53 14.42 -4.45
C GLU A 145 10.62 13.39 -3.32
N LEU A 146 11.56 12.42 -3.39
CA LEU A 146 11.77 11.49 -2.29
C LEU A 146 12.16 12.22 -1.00
N ARG A 147 13.11 13.16 -1.08
CA ARG A 147 13.53 13.97 0.07
C ARG A 147 12.35 14.72 0.68
N ARG A 148 11.52 15.36 -0.15
CA ARG A 148 10.33 16.07 0.30
C ARG A 148 9.36 15.14 1.07
N ARG A 149 9.11 13.93 0.55
CA ARG A 149 8.25 12.93 1.23
C ARG A 149 8.83 12.49 2.57
N ILE A 150 10.14 12.24 2.63
CA ILE A 150 10.84 11.89 3.88
C ILE A 150 10.70 13.02 4.91
N GLU A 151 10.87 14.27 4.50
CA GLU A 151 10.75 15.43 5.40
C GLU A 151 9.33 15.59 5.94
N GLU A 152 8.30 15.35 5.10
CA GLU A 152 6.91 15.34 5.55
C GLU A 152 6.63 14.22 6.56
N ASP A 153 7.12 13.00 6.29
CA ASP A 153 6.97 11.86 7.20
C ASP A 153 7.70 12.10 8.53
N GLU A 154 8.90 12.72 8.50
CA GLU A 154 9.64 13.08 9.71
C GLU A 154 8.92 14.17 10.53
N ALA A 155 8.29 15.14 9.88
CA ALA A 155 7.48 16.13 10.58
C ALA A 155 6.28 15.48 11.30
N GLU A 156 5.60 14.53 10.67
CA GLU A 156 4.51 13.77 11.27
C GLU A 156 5.01 12.87 12.41
N ARG A 157 6.13 12.16 12.22
CA ARG A 157 6.77 11.35 13.29
C ARG A 157 7.12 12.19 14.51
N SER A 158 7.71 13.37 14.28
CA SER A 158 8.05 14.32 15.34
C SER A 158 6.80 14.80 16.09
N ALA A 159 5.73 15.12 15.37
CA ALA A 159 4.44 15.52 15.98
C ALA A 159 3.83 14.39 16.84
N MET A 160 4.09 13.12 16.49
CA MET A 160 3.70 11.95 17.29
C MET A 160 4.65 11.67 18.46
N GLY A 161 5.70 12.46 18.68
CA GLY A 161 6.72 12.20 19.69
C GLY A 161 7.59 10.98 19.43
N ARG A 162 7.66 10.52 18.18
CA ARG A 162 8.51 9.38 17.77
C ARG A 162 9.95 9.83 17.54
N PRO A 163 10.97 8.95 17.76
CA PRO A 163 12.35 9.28 17.48
C PRO A 163 12.56 9.65 16.01
N PRO A 164 13.43 10.63 15.69
CA PRO A 164 13.73 10.99 14.31
C PRO A 164 14.46 9.84 13.59
N ILE A 165 14.22 9.72 12.29
CA ILE A 165 14.94 8.82 11.39
C ILE A 165 15.64 9.68 10.34
N ALA A 166 16.96 9.65 10.30
CA ALA A 166 17.71 10.41 9.32
C ALA A 166 17.46 9.85 7.89
N PRO A 167 17.35 10.73 6.87
CA PRO A 167 17.30 10.28 5.49
C PRO A 167 18.51 9.43 5.11
N ASP A 168 18.33 8.44 4.26
CA ASP A 168 19.43 7.72 3.64
C ASP A 168 20.04 8.58 2.51
N GLU A 169 21.08 9.35 2.86
CA GLU A 169 21.76 10.21 1.90
C GLU A 169 22.45 9.42 0.79
N SER A 170 22.83 8.15 1.03
CA SER A 170 23.42 7.30 -0.01
C SER A 170 22.38 6.90 -1.04
N LEU A 171 21.16 6.59 -0.62
CA LEU A 171 20.04 6.32 -1.52
C LEU A 171 19.69 7.56 -2.35
N LEU A 172 19.55 8.73 -1.70
CA LEU A 172 19.23 9.99 -2.38
C LEU A 172 20.30 10.37 -3.40
N ALA A 173 21.59 10.19 -3.05
CA ALA A 173 22.69 10.44 -3.99
C ALA A 173 22.66 9.47 -5.17
N ALA A 174 22.39 8.19 -4.95
CA ALA A 174 22.28 7.20 -6.02
C ALA A 174 21.08 7.49 -6.95
N MET A 175 19.96 7.93 -6.39
CA MET A 175 18.80 8.36 -7.20
C MET A 175 19.11 9.60 -8.04
N ALA A 176 19.87 10.55 -7.50
CA ALA A 176 20.27 11.77 -8.23
C ALA A 176 21.20 11.47 -9.43
N GLU A 177 21.97 10.37 -9.41
CA GLU A 177 22.73 9.90 -10.58
C GLU A 177 21.82 9.36 -11.70
N GLY A 178 20.57 9.06 -11.39
CA GLY A 178 19.53 8.61 -12.30
C GLY A 178 19.18 7.13 -12.16
N LEU A 179 17.90 6.86 -11.93
CA LEU A 179 17.33 5.52 -12.01
C LEU A 179 16.69 5.31 -13.39
N PRO A 180 16.83 4.12 -14.00
CA PRO A 180 16.08 3.81 -15.21
C PRO A 180 14.57 3.78 -14.90
N VAL A 181 13.74 3.98 -15.92
CA VAL A 181 12.31 3.69 -15.82
C VAL A 181 12.17 2.21 -15.46
N CYS A 182 11.54 1.90 -14.34
CA CYS A 182 11.37 0.54 -13.87
C CYS A 182 10.16 0.43 -12.94
N ALA A 183 9.63 -0.77 -12.86
CA ALA A 183 8.65 -1.17 -11.85
C ALA A 183 9.28 -2.20 -10.91
N GLY A 184 8.94 -2.13 -9.63
CA GLY A 184 9.46 -3.02 -8.60
C GLY A 184 8.36 -3.58 -7.69
N VAL A 185 8.59 -4.76 -7.13
CA VAL A 185 7.65 -5.40 -6.21
C VAL A 185 8.37 -6.13 -5.09
N ALA A 186 7.83 -5.99 -3.89
CA ALA A 186 8.20 -6.79 -2.72
C ALA A 186 7.09 -7.78 -2.42
N MET A 187 7.44 -9.06 -2.22
CA MET A 187 6.50 -10.14 -1.90
C MET A 187 6.88 -10.83 -0.60
N GLY A 188 5.92 -10.99 0.29
CA GLY A 188 6.09 -11.74 1.54
C GLY A 188 6.06 -13.25 1.27
N VAL A 189 7.23 -13.88 1.23
CA VAL A 189 7.35 -15.33 0.93
C VAL A 189 6.63 -16.18 1.98
N GLU A 190 6.70 -15.82 3.24
CA GLU A 190 6.01 -16.53 4.32
C GLU A 190 4.49 -16.42 4.18
N ARG A 191 3.96 -15.25 3.84
CA ARG A 191 2.51 -15.07 3.60
C ARG A 191 2.05 -15.87 2.39
N LEU A 192 2.87 -15.90 1.33
CA LEU A 192 2.62 -16.75 0.16
C LEU A 192 2.60 -18.23 0.53
N LEU A 193 3.57 -18.71 1.31
CA LEU A 193 3.59 -20.10 1.80
C LEU A 193 2.38 -20.41 2.68
N MET A 194 1.96 -19.50 3.55
CA MET A 194 0.72 -19.67 4.33
C MET A 194 -0.48 -19.84 3.42
N ALA A 195 -0.62 -18.98 2.39
CA ALA A 195 -1.72 -19.06 1.45
C ALA A 195 -1.73 -20.38 0.65
N LEU A 196 -0.56 -20.87 0.21
CA LEU A 196 -0.42 -22.11 -0.56
C LEU A 196 -0.61 -23.38 0.29
N THR A 197 -0.24 -23.35 1.57
CA THR A 197 -0.28 -24.52 2.46
C THR A 197 -1.50 -24.56 3.38
N GLY A 198 -2.24 -23.44 3.47
CA GLY A 198 -3.33 -23.29 4.43
C GLY A 198 -2.87 -23.10 5.88
N ALA A 199 -1.59 -22.76 6.09
CA ALA A 199 -1.04 -22.53 7.44
C ALA A 199 -1.71 -21.29 8.08
N ALA A 200 -2.10 -21.41 9.34
CA ALA A 200 -2.81 -20.36 10.06
C ALA A 200 -1.86 -19.33 10.69
N LYS A 201 -0.61 -19.68 10.91
CA LYS A 201 0.39 -18.85 11.59
C LYS A 201 1.70 -18.82 10.82
N ILE A 202 2.33 -17.65 10.77
CA ILE A 202 3.61 -17.47 10.09
C ILE A 202 4.72 -18.40 10.62
N GLY A 203 4.74 -18.69 11.92
CA GLY A 203 5.71 -19.61 12.52
C GLY A 203 5.63 -21.05 12.01
N GLU A 204 4.53 -21.45 11.34
CA GLU A 204 4.37 -22.79 10.76
C GLU A 204 5.12 -22.93 9.42
N VAL A 205 5.40 -21.80 8.75
CA VAL A 205 6.09 -21.74 7.46
C VAL A 205 7.51 -21.19 7.56
N MET A 206 7.95 -20.79 8.75
CA MET A 206 9.32 -20.34 9.01
C MET A 206 10.18 -21.48 9.51
N ALA A 207 11.39 -21.64 8.96
CA ALA A 207 12.37 -22.62 9.44
C ALA A 207 12.78 -22.33 10.89
N PHE A 208 12.97 -21.05 11.25
CA PHE A 208 13.28 -20.58 12.59
C PHE A 208 12.39 -19.37 12.92
N SER A 209 11.40 -19.60 13.77
CA SER A 209 10.58 -18.51 14.31
C SER A 209 11.26 -17.84 15.50
N ALA A 210 10.93 -16.57 15.78
CA ALA A 210 11.60 -15.78 16.83
C ALA A 210 11.54 -16.42 18.24
N ASP A 211 10.53 -17.25 18.50
CA ASP A 211 10.37 -18.01 19.73
C ASP A 211 11.26 -19.29 19.80
N ARG A 212 11.90 -19.63 18.67
CA ARG A 212 12.80 -20.79 18.52
C ARG A 212 14.21 -20.42 18.06
N ALA A 213 14.50 -19.11 17.94
CA ALA A 213 15.79 -18.58 17.51
C ALA A 213 16.75 -18.35 18.71
#